data_b236e255cf9cdbe205548abf990b7ed0
#
_entry.id   b236e255cf9cdbe205548abf990b7ed0
#
_cell.length_a   1.000
_cell.length_b   1.000
_cell.length_c   1.000
_cell.angle_alpha   90.00
_cell.angle_beta   90.00
_cell.angle_gamma   90.00
#
_symmetry.space_group_name_H-M   'P 1'
#
loop_
_entity.id
_entity.type
_entity.pdbx_description
1 polymer ?
#
loop_
_entity_poly.entity_id
_entity_poly.type
_entity_poly.pdbx_seq_one_letter_code
_entity_poly.pdbx_strand_id
1 'polypeptide(L)'
;MSQLHARDYEPNRSGTLDGVRILDLSRLFAGNVLTQILGDFGADVIKVEPPEGDTLRAWKTEGIETHWKVYSRNKKSLCLSLRDPRAIDIIRKLVPSTQIFIESFRPGVLEKMGLSPDALLALNPSLVIIRISGWGQDGPYAQRPGFGTVIEGVSGFAAINGFADREPVLPPMYLADGVAGIYGASAAMIALREVEMKGGRGQIVDLPLLDPLFAILSPQAANYRLTGKVKPRTGSRSTNSAPRNAYRCSDGHYVSLSGSIQKMAERLFRAIGRPELVDDPRFRTNSDRLRHADELDAIIGEFIGARTQDQNVAFFEQAEVTIGPIYDTPQIMADPHVITRELIADYPDPDMGQLPMHHVVPRLSQTPGAIRTPAPALGQHNRELLNEIGIGDDGYAALREANVICEAPNKAAPAKRQSSL
;
A
#
# COMPACT_ATOMS: atom_id res chain seq x y z
N MET A 1 15.12 23.09 -2.89
CA MET A 1 13.93 22.36 -3.34
C MET A 1 14.43 21.15 -4.08
N SER A 2 13.95 19.94 -3.81
CA SER A 2 14.40 18.73 -4.48
C SER A 2 14.11 18.82 -5.97
N GLN A 3 15.07 18.36 -6.79
CA GLN A 3 14.90 18.28 -8.24
C GLN A 3 14.27 16.94 -8.63
N LEU A 4 13.07 16.65 -8.14
CA LEU A 4 12.31 15.49 -8.62
C LEU A 4 12.04 15.66 -10.12
N HIS A 5 12.03 14.57 -10.85
CA HIS A 5 11.68 14.61 -12.27
C HIS A 5 10.21 14.95 -12.44
N ALA A 6 9.91 16.02 -13.19
CA ALA A 6 8.56 16.33 -13.61
C ALA A 6 8.12 15.33 -14.69
N ARG A 7 6.90 14.82 -14.56
CA ARG A 7 6.27 13.89 -15.48
C ARG A 7 4.89 14.40 -15.87
N ASP A 8 4.48 14.12 -17.07
CA ASP A 8 3.09 14.32 -17.50
C ASP A 8 2.30 13.02 -17.37
N TYR A 9 0.98 13.14 -17.28
CA TYR A 9 0.07 12.01 -17.41
C TYR A 9 0.11 11.43 -18.81
N GLU A 10 0.02 10.09 -18.94
CA GLU A 10 0.11 9.36 -20.21
C GLU A 10 -1.24 8.73 -20.60
N PRO A 11 -2.30 9.51 -20.93
CA PRO A 11 -3.66 9.00 -21.05
C PRO A 11 -3.86 7.91 -22.10
N ASN A 12 -3.00 7.90 -23.13
CA ASN A 12 -3.08 6.96 -24.26
C ASN A 12 -2.11 5.78 -24.13
N ARG A 13 -1.43 5.64 -22.97
CA ARG A 13 -0.49 4.54 -22.75
C ARG A 13 -1.25 3.22 -22.60
N SER A 14 -0.96 2.25 -23.46
CA SER A 14 -1.46 0.90 -23.31
C SER A 14 -0.83 0.19 -22.12
N GLY A 15 -1.59 -0.67 -21.46
CA GLY A 15 -1.16 -1.46 -20.31
C GLY A 15 -1.42 -2.96 -20.49
N THR A 16 -0.78 -3.76 -19.66
CA THR A 16 -0.94 -5.23 -19.70
C THR A 16 -2.37 -5.66 -19.35
N LEU A 17 -3.11 -4.83 -18.63
CA LEU A 17 -4.47 -5.10 -18.18
C LEU A 17 -5.52 -4.29 -18.99
N ASP A 18 -5.16 -3.79 -20.18
CA ASP A 18 -6.14 -3.17 -21.06
C ASP A 18 -7.25 -4.19 -21.39
N GLY A 19 -8.50 -3.76 -21.29
CA GLY A 19 -9.68 -4.63 -21.44
C GLY A 19 -10.15 -5.30 -20.13
N VAL A 20 -9.40 -5.21 -19.05
CA VAL A 20 -9.86 -5.65 -17.72
C VAL A 20 -10.59 -4.51 -17.04
N ARG A 21 -11.91 -4.66 -16.87
CA ARG A 21 -12.75 -3.71 -16.13
C ARG A 21 -12.94 -4.15 -14.69
N ILE A 22 -12.78 -3.21 -13.76
CA ILE A 22 -12.92 -3.42 -12.32
C ILE A 22 -14.03 -2.50 -11.80
N LEU A 23 -15.04 -3.09 -11.15
CA LEU A 23 -16.07 -2.36 -10.43
C LEU A 23 -15.71 -2.37 -8.93
N ASP A 24 -15.27 -1.24 -8.41
CA ASP A 24 -14.71 -1.10 -7.07
C ASP A 24 -15.69 -0.38 -6.14
N LEU A 25 -16.39 -1.14 -5.28
CA LEU A 25 -17.28 -0.65 -4.22
C LEU A 25 -16.57 -0.61 -2.85
N SER A 26 -15.27 -0.88 -2.80
CA SER A 26 -14.52 -0.81 -1.55
C SER A 26 -14.42 0.61 -1.02
N ARG A 27 -13.95 0.76 0.22
CA ARG A 27 -13.73 2.07 0.85
C ARG A 27 -12.38 2.09 1.55
N LEU A 28 -11.89 3.29 1.83
CA LEU A 28 -10.63 3.53 2.53
C LEU A 28 -9.42 3.00 1.78
N PHE A 29 -8.51 2.27 2.47
CA PHE A 29 -7.15 2.11 1.98
C PHE A 29 -6.92 0.81 1.20
N ALA A 30 -7.26 -0.36 1.76
CA ALA A 30 -6.91 -1.66 1.17
C ALA A 30 -7.39 -1.84 -0.29
N GLY A 31 -8.68 -1.57 -0.54
CA GLY A 31 -9.23 -1.66 -1.90
C GLY A 31 -8.69 -0.58 -2.84
N ASN A 32 -8.43 0.63 -2.31
CA ASN A 32 -7.83 1.69 -3.13
C ASN A 32 -6.39 1.38 -3.53
N VAL A 33 -5.59 0.73 -2.67
CA VAL A 33 -4.24 0.22 -3.01
C VAL A 33 -4.33 -0.89 -4.06
N LEU A 34 -5.23 -1.87 -3.85
CA LEU A 34 -5.44 -2.96 -4.79
C LEU A 34 -5.74 -2.44 -6.18
N THR A 35 -6.73 -1.56 -6.29
CA THR A 35 -7.20 -1.05 -7.59
C THR A 35 -6.27 -0.01 -8.20
N GLN A 36 -5.49 0.70 -7.40
CA GLN A 36 -4.42 1.57 -7.90
C GLN A 36 -3.33 0.72 -8.59
N ILE A 37 -2.90 -0.39 -7.97
CA ILE A 37 -1.91 -1.29 -8.58
C ILE A 37 -2.41 -1.80 -9.93
N LEU A 38 -3.63 -2.31 -10.02
CA LEU A 38 -4.17 -2.83 -11.28
C LEU A 38 -4.42 -1.70 -12.30
N GLY A 39 -4.89 -0.55 -11.84
CA GLY A 39 -5.08 0.65 -12.66
C GLY A 39 -3.78 1.16 -13.27
N ASP A 40 -2.66 1.12 -12.54
CA ASP A 40 -1.35 1.53 -13.04
C ASP A 40 -0.86 0.64 -14.21
N PHE A 41 -1.37 -0.59 -14.31
CA PHE A 41 -1.05 -1.52 -15.41
C PHE A 41 -2.14 -1.63 -16.49
N GLY A 42 -3.16 -0.79 -16.47
CA GLY A 42 -4.08 -0.71 -17.60
C GLY A 42 -5.55 -1.00 -17.31
N ALA A 43 -5.87 -1.55 -16.13
CA ALA A 43 -7.27 -1.86 -15.83
C ALA A 43 -8.17 -0.61 -15.83
N ASP A 44 -9.37 -0.73 -16.41
CA ASP A 44 -10.43 0.28 -16.36
C ASP A 44 -11.14 0.21 -15.01
N VAL A 45 -10.68 1.00 -14.03
CA VAL A 45 -11.20 0.98 -12.67
C VAL A 45 -12.33 1.97 -12.51
N ILE A 46 -13.54 1.47 -12.27
CA ILE A 46 -14.73 2.24 -11.92
C ILE A 46 -14.88 2.23 -10.40
N LYS A 47 -14.50 3.31 -9.76
CA LYS A 47 -14.66 3.52 -8.32
C LYS A 47 -16.05 4.02 -8.02
N VAL A 48 -16.86 3.20 -7.35
CA VAL A 48 -18.20 3.58 -6.91
C VAL A 48 -18.10 4.27 -5.54
N GLU A 49 -18.58 5.50 -5.49
CA GLU A 49 -18.52 6.32 -4.29
C GLU A 49 -19.93 6.71 -3.83
N PRO A 50 -20.19 6.77 -2.52
CA PRO A 50 -21.43 7.36 -2.02
C PRO A 50 -21.46 8.88 -2.27
N PRO A 51 -22.62 9.54 -2.09
CA PRO A 51 -22.73 11.00 -2.24
C PRO A 51 -21.74 11.81 -1.41
N GLU A 52 -21.30 11.27 -0.29
CA GLU A 52 -20.29 11.89 0.59
C GLU A 52 -18.86 11.69 0.09
N GLY A 53 -18.66 10.88 -0.95
CA GLY A 53 -17.37 10.43 -1.45
C GLY A 53 -16.80 9.25 -0.66
N ASP A 54 -15.72 8.66 -1.18
CA ASP A 54 -14.94 7.67 -0.43
C ASP A 54 -14.35 8.34 0.83
N THR A 55 -14.35 7.62 1.95
CA THR A 55 -13.79 8.11 3.22
C THR A 55 -12.31 8.47 3.12
N LEU A 56 -11.57 7.94 2.13
CA LEU A 56 -10.19 8.33 1.85
C LEU A 56 -10.06 9.81 1.46
N ARG A 57 -11.11 10.42 0.87
CA ARG A 57 -11.14 11.86 0.55
C ARG A 57 -11.11 12.76 1.79
N ALA A 58 -11.53 12.21 2.95
CA ALA A 58 -11.49 12.94 4.22
C ALA A 58 -10.08 13.03 4.81
N TRP A 59 -9.13 12.21 4.35
CA TRP A 59 -7.75 12.24 4.80
C TRP A 59 -6.96 13.34 4.09
N LYS A 60 -7.07 14.55 4.64
CA LYS A 60 -6.51 15.77 4.06
C LYS A 60 -5.29 16.24 4.84
N THR A 61 -4.33 16.78 4.10
CA THR A 61 -3.20 17.53 4.64
C THR A 61 -3.34 18.97 4.16
N GLU A 62 -3.41 19.95 5.08
CA GLU A 62 -3.65 21.36 4.76
C GLU A 62 -4.85 21.58 3.81
N GLY A 63 -5.92 20.80 4.02
CA GLY A 63 -7.13 20.86 3.20
C GLY A 63 -7.07 20.14 1.86
N ILE A 64 -5.92 19.60 1.45
CA ILE A 64 -5.71 18.88 0.18
C ILE A 64 -5.87 17.39 0.41
N GLU A 65 -6.58 16.71 -0.51
CA GLU A 65 -6.88 15.27 -0.48
C GLU A 65 -5.67 14.43 -0.95
N THR A 66 -4.51 14.55 -0.29
CA THR A 66 -3.25 13.94 -0.73
C THR A 66 -3.34 12.41 -0.87
N HIS A 67 -4.01 11.73 0.07
CA HIS A 67 -4.23 10.29 -0.02
C HIS A 67 -5.09 9.90 -1.23
N TRP A 68 -6.19 10.62 -1.46
CA TRP A 68 -7.03 10.38 -2.61
C TRP A 68 -6.28 10.58 -3.91
N LYS A 69 -5.55 11.69 -4.03
CA LYS A 69 -4.77 12.01 -5.24
C LYS A 69 -3.75 10.94 -5.59
N VAL A 70 -3.07 10.36 -4.60
CA VAL A 70 -2.05 9.33 -4.80
C VAL A 70 -2.67 7.96 -5.11
N TYR A 71 -3.66 7.52 -4.32
CA TYR A 71 -4.18 6.15 -4.40
C TYR A 71 -5.40 5.97 -5.29
N SER A 72 -5.93 7.07 -5.86
CA SER A 72 -7.07 7.01 -6.78
C SER A 72 -6.76 7.49 -8.19
N ARG A 73 -5.47 7.69 -8.51
CA ARG A 73 -5.02 7.88 -9.89
C ARG A 73 -5.43 6.72 -10.78
N ASN A 74 -5.57 6.94 -12.06
CA ASN A 74 -5.97 5.94 -13.06
C ASN A 74 -7.36 5.34 -12.84
N LYS A 75 -8.25 6.03 -12.09
CA LYS A 75 -9.61 5.54 -11.84
C LYS A 75 -10.66 6.49 -12.42
N LYS A 76 -11.82 5.94 -12.69
CA LYS A 76 -13.06 6.67 -12.96
C LYS A 76 -13.89 6.73 -11.67
N SER A 77 -14.55 7.85 -11.39
CA SER A 77 -15.48 8.00 -10.28
C SER A 77 -16.92 7.95 -10.75
N LEU A 78 -17.69 7.01 -10.18
CA LEU A 78 -19.13 6.88 -10.30
C LEU A 78 -19.77 7.12 -8.94
N CYS A 79 -20.48 8.25 -8.78
CA CYS A 79 -21.18 8.54 -7.54
C CYS A 79 -22.56 7.90 -7.53
N LEU A 80 -22.82 7.00 -6.58
CA LEU A 80 -24.09 6.29 -6.43
C LEU A 80 -24.53 6.19 -4.97
N SER A 81 -25.76 6.58 -4.68
CA SER A 81 -26.42 6.33 -3.39
C SER A 81 -26.91 4.88 -3.33
N LEU A 82 -26.09 3.95 -2.85
CA LEU A 82 -26.43 2.51 -2.79
C LEU A 82 -27.62 2.19 -1.86
N ARG A 83 -28.19 3.18 -1.20
CA ARG A 83 -29.47 3.05 -0.46
C ARG A 83 -30.69 3.09 -1.37
N ASP A 84 -30.54 3.61 -2.58
CA ASP A 84 -31.61 3.70 -3.59
C ASP A 84 -31.57 2.46 -4.50
N PRO A 85 -32.70 1.77 -4.71
CA PRO A 85 -32.75 0.60 -5.57
C PRO A 85 -32.27 0.86 -7.00
N ARG A 86 -32.44 2.07 -7.54
CA ARG A 86 -31.99 2.45 -8.89
C ARG A 86 -30.47 2.40 -8.99
N ALA A 87 -29.74 2.72 -7.91
CA ALA A 87 -28.28 2.59 -7.86
C ALA A 87 -27.86 1.12 -7.94
N ILE A 88 -28.59 0.21 -7.29
CA ILE A 88 -28.35 -1.23 -7.36
C ILE A 88 -28.59 -1.75 -8.79
N ASP A 89 -29.63 -1.27 -9.48
CA ASP A 89 -29.91 -1.65 -10.86
C ASP A 89 -28.80 -1.13 -11.82
N ILE A 90 -28.22 0.04 -11.57
CA ILE A 90 -27.05 0.54 -12.29
C ILE A 90 -25.85 -0.41 -12.09
N ILE A 91 -25.57 -0.82 -10.86
CA ILE A 91 -24.49 -1.78 -10.58
C ILE A 91 -24.74 -3.09 -11.35
N ARG A 92 -25.95 -3.64 -11.30
CA ARG A 92 -26.31 -4.88 -12.03
C ARG A 92 -26.10 -4.76 -13.54
N LYS A 93 -26.37 -3.59 -14.12
CA LYS A 93 -26.15 -3.34 -15.57
C LYS A 93 -24.68 -3.22 -15.94
N LEU A 94 -23.80 -2.82 -15.01
CA LEU A 94 -22.36 -2.74 -15.25
C LEU A 94 -21.67 -4.11 -15.08
N VAL A 95 -22.19 -5.02 -14.25
CA VAL A 95 -21.58 -6.32 -13.95
C VAL A 95 -21.30 -7.18 -15.19
N PRO A 96 -22.17 -7.28 -16.22
CA PRO A 96 -21.87 -8.09 -17.42
C PRO A 96 -20.61 -7.70 -18.17
N SER A 97 -20.18 -6.44 -18.10
CA SER A 97 -18.94 -5.94 -18.73
C SER A 97 -17.74 -5.89 -17.77
N THR A 98 -17.88 -6.42 -16.56
CA THR A 98 -16.90 -6.33 -15.49
C THR A 98 -16.17 -7.65 -15.28
N GLN A 99 -14.84 -7.67 -15.23
CA GLN A 99 -14.04 -8.85 -14.96
C GLN A 99 -13.79 -9.04 -13.46
N ILE A 100 -13.68 -7.95 -12.69
CA ILE A 100 -13.38 -8.00 -11.27
C ILE A 100 -14.34 -7.07 -10.51
N PHE A 101 -15.04 -7.61 -9.50
CA PHE A 101 -15.90 -6.87 -8.59
C PHE A 101 -15.26 -6.83 -7.21
N ILE A 102 -15.13 -5.66 -6.61
CA ILE A 102 -14.47 -5.51 -5.31
C ILE A 102 -15.42 -4.81 -4.33
N GLU A 103 -15.53 -5.35 -3.12
CA GLU A 103 -16.31 -4.75 -2.04
C GLU A 103 -15.56 -4.85 -0.70
N SER A 104 -15.92 -3.98 0.24
CA SER A 104 -15.38 -4.01 1.61
C SER A 104 -16.46 -3.78 2.67
N PHE A 105 -17.67 -4.25 2.41
CA PHE A 105 -18.76 -4.21 3.37
C PHE A 105 -18.60 -5.29 4.43
N ARG A 106 -19.32 -5.12 5.55
CA ARG A 106 -19.45 -6.22 6.52
C ARG A 106 -20.19 -7.39 5.89
N PRO A 107 -19.83 -8.64 6.26
CA PRO A 107 -20.53 -9.81 5.76
C PRO A 107 -22.04 -9.70 5.87
N GLY A 108 -22.77 -10.04 4.82
CA GLY A 108 -24.22 -9.95 4.72
C GLY A 108 -24.78 -8.59 4.26
N VAL A 109 -23.97 -7.55 4.16
CA VAL A 109 -24.44 -6.23 3.68
C VAL A 109 -24.64 -6.23 2.17
N LEU A 110 -23.71 -6.80 1.42
CA LEU A 110 -23.82 -6.94 -0.04
C LEU A 110 -25.05 -7.77 -0.42
N GLU A 111 -25.31 -8.84 0.32
CA GLU A 111 -26.47 -9.71 0.15
C GLU A 111 -27.78 -8.96 0.40
N LYS A 112 -27.86 -8.13 1.44
CA LYS A 112 -29.03 -7.28 1.74
C LYS A 112 -29.32 -6.24 0.66
N MET A 113 -28.29 -5.81 -0.08
CA MET A 113 -28.45 -4.93 -1.23
C MET A 113 -28.98 -5.67 -2.49
N GLY A 114 -29.11 -7.01 -2.44
CA GLY A 114 -29.47 -7.83 -3.58
C GLY A 114 -28.34 -8.01 -4.59
N LEU A 115 -27.08 -7.85 -4.13
CA LEU A 115 -25.84 -8.06 -4.87
C LEU A 115 -25.06 -9.25 -4.29
N SER A 116 -25.75 -10.30 -3.82
CA SER A 116 -25.05 -11.49 -3.34
C SER A 116 -24.06 -12.03 -4.39
N PRO A 117 -22.99 -12.70 -3.98
CA PRO A 117 -22.05 -13.31 -4.93
C PRO A 117 -22.76 -14.21 -5.96
N ASP A 118 -23.77 -14.99 -5.54
CA ASP A 118 -24.55 -15.83 -6.45
C ASP A 118 -25.34 -15.00 -7.46
N ALA A 119 -25.94 -13.89 -7.05
CA ALA A 119 -26.66 -12.98 -7.94
C ALA A 119 -25.70 -12.30 -8.94
N LEU A 120 -24.50 -11.92 -8.50
CA LEU A 120 -23.47 -11.34 -9.37
C LEU A 120 -22.93 -12.37 -10.38
N LEU A 121 -22.66 -13.60 -9.93
CA LEU A 121 -22.21 -14.70 -10.80
C LEU A 121 -23.29 -15.18 -11.78
N ALA A 122 -24.57 -15.02 -11.43
CA ALA A 122 -25.66 -15.26 -12.37
C ALA A 122 -25.69 -14.22 -13.52
N LEU A 123 -25.30 -12.98 -13.24
CA LEU A 123 -25.17 -11.92 -14.27
C LEU A 123 -23.89 -12.07 -15.12
N ASN A 124 -22.80 -12.49 -14.49
CA ASN A 124 -21.52 -12.74 -15.13
C ASN A 124 -20.83 -13.97 -14.53
N PRO A 125 -20.95 -15.16 -15.13
CA PRO A 125 -20.36 -16.38 -14.63
C PRO A 125 -18.83 -16.39 -14.57
N SER A 126 -18.16 -15.43 -15.22
CA SER A 126 -16.71 -15.28 -15.26
C SER A 126 -16.20 -14.23 -14.26
N LEU A 127 -17.08 -13.64 -13.46
CA LEU A 127 -16.73 -12.55 -12.55
C LEU A 127 -15.83 -13.02 -11.39
N VAL A 128 -14.73 -12.34 -11.19
CA VAL A 128 -13.91 -12.49 -9.97
C VAL A 128 -14.43 -11.52 -8.91
N ILE A 129 -14.88 -12.03 -7.76
CA ILE A 129 -15.47 -11.21 -6.69
C ILE A 129 -14.50 -11.19 -5.51
N ILE A 130 -13.92 -10.01 -5.20
CA ILE A 130 -12.98 -9.83 -4.09
C ILE A 130 -13.72 -9.17 -2.93
N ARG A 131 -13.76 -9.84 -1.79
CA ARG A 131 -14.45 -9.40 -0.58
C ARG A 131 -13.43 -9.07 0.50
N ILE A 132 -13.18 -7.79 0.71
CA ILE A 132 -12.23 -7.29 1.72
C ILE A 132 -12.96 -7.11 3.04
N SER A 133 -12.43 -7.67 4.11
CA SER A 133 -12.99 -7.51 5.45
C SER A 133 -11.91 -7.53 6.53
N GLY A 134 -12.24 -7.20 7.78
CA GLY A 134 -11.25 -7.31 8.86
C GLY A 134 -10.88 -8.77 9.18
N TRP A 135 -11.90 -9.67 9.19
CA TRP A 135 -11.81 -10.98 9.82
C TRP A 135 -12.14 -12.16 8.90
N GLY A 136 -12.53 -11.92 7.66
CA GLY A 136 -13.07 -12.92 6.75
C GLY A 136 -14.60 -12.92 6.69
N GLN A 137 -15.14 -13.67 5.73
CA GLN A 137 -16.58 -13.76 5.49
C GLN A 137 -17.25 -14.75 6.46
N ASP A 138 -16.51 -15.63 7.09
CA ASP A 138 -16.95 -16.64 8.04
C ASP A 138 -16.15 -16.58 9.37
N GLY A 139 -16.38 -17.57 10.23
CA GLY A 139 -15.71 -17.68 11.52
C GLY A 139 -16.32 -16.80 12.63
N PRO A 140 -15.85 -16.96 13.88
CA PRO A 140 -16.48 -16.34 15.06
C PRO A 140 -16.35 -14.81 15.11
N TYR A 141 -15.45 -14.22 14.32
CA TYR A 141 -15.20 -12.78 14.29
C TYR A 141 -15.75 -12.06 13.06
N ALA A 142 -16.32 -12.77 12.09
CA ALA A 142 -16.79 -12.22 10.82
C ALA A 142 -17.69 -10.97 10.98
N GLN A 143 -18.55 -10.94 11.99
CA GLN A 143 -19.45 -9.80 12.25
C GLN A 143 -18.83 -8.70 13.13
N ARG A 144 -17.61 -8.88 13.66
CA ARG A 144 -16.96 -7.86 14.48
C ARG A 144 -16.50 -6.68 13.61
N PRO A 145 -16.53 -5.45 14.16
CA PRO A 145 -15.82 -4.33 13.52
C PRO A 145 -14.33 -4.67 13.36
N GLY A 146 -13.79 -4.42 12.19
CA GLY A 146 -12.37 -4.67 11.89
C GLY A 146 -11.82 -3.54 11.05
N PHE A 147 -10.78 -2.86 11.57
CA PHE A 147 -9.96 -1.89 10.85
C PHE A 147 -8.49 -2.27 11.02
N GLY A 148 -7.62 -1.78 10.15
CA GLY A 148 -6.20 -2.09 10.12
C GLY A 148 -5.54 -2.08 11.50
N THR A 149 -5.77 -1.02 12.28
CA THR A 149 -5.21 -0.89 13.64
C THR A 149 -5.54 -2.05 14.58
N VAL A 150 -6.79 -2.54 14.56
CA VAL A 150 -7.20 -3.69 15.38
C VAL A 150 -6.53 -4.97 14.90
N ILE A 151 -6.45 -5.14 13.59
CA ILE A 151 -5.80 -6.28 12.95
C ILE A 151 -4.29 -6.30 13.23
N GLU A 152 -3.62 -5.16 13.19
CA GLU A 152 -2.20 -5.02 13.55
C GLU A 152 -1.91 -5.46 14.98
N GLY A 153 -2.87 -5.23 15.89
CA GLY A 153 -2.81 -5.76 17.25
C GLY A 153 -3.00 -7.27 17.31
N VAL A 154 -4.09 -7.76 16.74
CA VAL A 154 -4.51 -9.18 16.84
C VAL A 154 -3.60 -10.12 16.05
N SER A 155 -3.02 -9.67 14.94
CA SER A 155 -2.06 -10.45 14.14
C SER A 155 -0.81 -10.87 14.91
N GLY A 156 -0.49 -10.19 16.02
CA GLY A 156 0.75 -10.36 16.75
C GLY A 156 1.87 -9.40 16.29
N PHE A 157 1.63 -8.54 15.28
CA PHE A 157 2.61 -7.56 14.83
C PHE A 157 3.04 -6.65 16.00
N ALA A 158 2.09 -5.98 16.64
CA ALA A 158 2.38 -5.06 17.75
C ALA A 158 3.10 -5.76 18.93
N ALA A 159 2.79 -7.04 19.17
CA ALA A 159 3.41 -7.82 20.24
C ALA A 159 4.91 -8.04 20.05
N ILE A 160 5.41 -7.99 18.82
CA ILE A 160 6.85 -8.17 18.50
C ILE A 160 7.54 -6.88 18.07
N ASN A 161 6.79 -5.76 17.95
CA ASN A 161 7.28 -4.47 17.49
C ASN A 161 7.51 -3.51 18.67
N GLY A 162 8.65 -2.79 18.65
CA GLY A 162 9.06 -1.84 19.69
C GLY A 162 10.11 -2.38 20.64
N PHE A 163 10.33 -1.67 21.73
CA PHE A 163 11.31 -2.01 22.79
C PHE A 163 10.66 -2.82 23.91
N ALA A 164 11.43 -3.69 24.57
CA ALA A 164 10.92 -4.60 25.60
C ALA A 164 10.40 -3.89 26.85
N ASP A 165 10.99 -2.76 27.18
CA ASP A 165 10.71 -1.93 28.36
C ASP A 165 9.56 -0.92 28.16
N ARG A 166 8.90 -0.95 27.01
CA ARG A 166 7.79 -0.06 26.65
C ARG A 166 6.58 -0.85 26.20
N GLU A 167 5.47 -0.15 25.98
CA GLU A 167 4.25 -0.71 25.40
C GLU A 167 4.47 -1.27 24.00
N PRO A 168 3.61 -2.20 23.53
CA PRO A 168 3.58 -2.62 22.13
C PRO A 168 3.36 -1.43 21.20
N VAL A 169 4.07 -1.42 20.06
CA VAL A 169 4.01 -0.32 19.10
C VAL A 169 3.28 -0.77 17.84
N LEU A 170 2.21 -0.03 17.49
CA LEU A 170 1.52 -0.16 16.22
C LEU A 170 2.35 0.52 15.11
N PRO A 171 2.22 0.10 13.84
CA PRO A 171 2.91 0.77 12.75
C PRO A 171 2.34 2.19 12.57
N PRO A 172 3.17 3.20 12.23
CA PRO A 172 2.70 4.57 11.98
C PRO A 172 2.08 4.74 10.59
N MET A 173 1.67 3.67 9.95
CA MET A 173 1.09 3.62 8.60
C MET A 173 0.03 2.51 8.54
N TYR A 174 -0.75 2.47 7.47
CA TYR A 174 -1.84 1.52 7.24
C TYR A 174 -1.30 0.16 6.78
N LEU A 175 -0.51 -0.50 7.64
CA LEU A 175 0.26 -1.69 7.27
C LEU A 175 -0.66 -2.86 6.88
N ALA A 176 -1.66 -3.16 7.70
CA ALA A 176 -2.59 -4.26 7.43
C ALA A 176 -3.34 -4.06 6.11
N ASP A 177 -3.85 -2.85 5.90
CA ASP A 177 -4.56 -2.49 4.67
C ASP A 177 -3.64 -2.52 3.43
N GLY A 178 -2.43 -1.97 3.54
CA GLY A 178 -1.46 -1.96 2.45
C GLY A 178 -1.04 -3.37 2.02
N VAL A 179 -0.75 -4.24 3.00
CA VAL A 179 -0.41 -5.65 2.75
C VAL A 179 -1.59 -6.37 2.11
N ALA A 180 -2.81 -6.19 2.63
CA ALA A 180 -4.01 -6.79 2.03
C ALA A 180 -4.26 -6.28 0.61
N GLY A 181 -4.03 -4.99 0.33
CA GLY A 181 -4.13 -4.45 -1.02
C GLY A 181 -3.17 -5.11 -2.02
N ILE A 182 -1.90 -5.33 -1.62
CA ILE A 182 -0.89 -6.01 -2.44
C ILE A 182 -1.27 -7.49 -2.68
N TYR A 183 -1.64 -8.22 -1.61
CA TYR A 183 -2.12 -9.60 -1.74
C TYR A 183 -3.39 -9.69 -2.58
N GLY A 184 -4.29 -8.71 -2.44
CA GLY A 184 -5.52 -8.61 -3.22
C GLY A 184 -5.26 -8.43 -4.71
N ALA A 185 -4.30 -7.59 -5.10
CA ALA A 185 -3.89 -7.46 -6.50
C ALA A 185 -3.32 -8.78 -7.04
N SER A 186 -2.53 -9.50 -6.26
CA SER A 186 -2.02 -10.82 -6.64
C SER A 186 -3.14 -11.85 -6.76
N ALA A 187 -4.08 -11.88 -5.80
CA ALA A 187 -5.22 -12.79 -5.82
C ALA A 187 -6.15 -12.52 -7.01
N ALA A 188 -6.38 -11.23 -7.34
CA ALA A 188 -7.13 -10.82 -8.52
C ALA A 188 -6.53 -11.42 -9.80
N MET A 189 -5.21 -11.30 -9.98
CA MET A 189 -4.50 -11.83 -11.14
C MET A 189 -4.49 -13.36 -11.20
N ILE A 190 -4.36 -14.04 -10.05
CA ILE A 190 -4.44 -15.50 -9.97
C ILE A 190 -5.83 -16.00 -10.41
N ALA A 191 -6.89 -15.36 -9.88
CA ALA A 191 -8.26 -15.73 -10.22
C ALA A 191 -8.61 -15.37 -11.68
N LEU A 192 -8.18 -14.22 -12.19
CA LEU A 192 -8.39 -13.80 -13.57
C LEU A 192 -7.69 -14.74 -14.55
N ARG A 193 -6.46 -15.19 -14.23
CA ARG A 193 -5.74 -16.16 -15.05
C ARG A 193 -6.49 -17.50 -15.20
N GLU A 194 -7.16 -17.97 -14.16
CA GLU A 194 -7.98 -19.18 -14.25
C GLU A 194 -9.12 -19.00 -15.26
N VAL A 195 -9.77 -17.83 -15.21
CA VAL A 195 -10.86 -17.49 -16.15
C VAL A 195 -10.34 -17.37 -17.59
N GLU A 196 -9.31 -16.57 -17.81
CA GLU A 196 -8.83 -16.22 -19.15
C GLU A 196 -8.13 -17.39 -19.86
N MET A 197 -7.28 -18.10 -19.13
CA MET A 197 -6.40 -19.11 -19.73
C MET A 197 -7.00 -20.49 -19.76
N LYS A 198 -7.93 -20.82 -18.84
CA LYS A 198 -8.51 -22.15 -18.73
C LYS A 198 -10.01 -22.18 -19.04
N GLY A 199 -10.62 -21.03 -19.35
CA GLY A 199 -12.06 -20.93 -19.54
C GLY A 199 -12.85 -21.31 -18.29
N GLY A 200 -12.24 -21.07 -17.12
CA GLY A 200 -12.82 -21.36 -15.83
C GLY A 200 -13.96 -20.39 -15.48
N ARG A 201 -14.67 -20.73 -14.43
CA ARG A 201 -15.68 -19.83 -13.86
C ARG A 201 -15.04 -18.78 -12.98
N GLY A 202 -15.70 -17.66 -12.87
CA GLY A 202 -15.41 -16.65 -11.84
C GLY A 202 -15.52 -17.27 -10.44
N GLN A 203 -14.93 -16.61 -9.47
CA GLN A 203 -14.87 -17.12 -8.10
C GLN A 203 -14.87 -15.99 -7.07
N ILE A 204 -15.16 -16.36 -5.83
CA ILE A 204 -15.08 -15.45 -4.70
C ILE A 204 -13.68 -15.56 -4.10
N VAL A 205 -13.05 -14.41 -3.87
CA VAL A 205 -11.80 -14.26 -3.11
C VAL A 205 -12.17 -13.60 -1.78
N ASP A 206 -12.12 -14.36 -0.70
CA ASP A 206 -12.21 -13.82 0.66
C ASP A 206 -10.84 -13.28 1.06
N LEU A 207 -10.76 -11.98 1.32
CA LEU A 207 -9.52 -11.26 1.60
C LEU A 207 -9.63 -10.51 2.94
N PRO A 208 -9.49 -11.21 4.07
CA PRO A 208 -9.41 -10.51 5.35
C PRO A 208 -8.09 -9.76 5.49
N LEU A 209 -8.10 -8.65 6.24
CA LEU A 209 -6.85 -7.92 6.54
C LEU A 209 -5.89 -8.74 7.41
N LEU A 210 -6.43 -9.66 8.22
CA LEU A 210 -5.67 -10.46 9.17
C LEU A 210 -4.72 -11.44 8.49
N ASP A 211 -5.19 -12.19 7.51
CA ASP A 211 -4.47 -13.33 6.94
C ASP A 211 -3.19 -12.90 6.22
N PRO A 212 -3.22 -11.90 5.31
CA PRO A 212 -2.02 -11.39 4.65
C PRO A 212 -1.00 -10.82 5.63
N LEU A 213 -1.46 -10.06 6.65
CA LEU A 213 -0.56 -9.51 7.64
C LEU A 213 0.10 -10.62 8.48
N PHE A 214 -0.67 -11.61 8.93
CA PHE A 214 -0.13 -12.74 9.67
C PHE A 214 0.88 -13.55 8.83
N ALA A 215 0.61 -13.75 7.55
CA ALA A 215 1.46 -14.52 6.65
C ALA A 215 2.89 -13.95 6.52
N ILE A 216 3.06 -12.62 6.66
CA ILE A 216 4.38 -11.98 6.58
C ILE A 216 5.14 -11.90 7.90
N LEU A 217 4.54 -12.31 9.05
CA LEU A 217 5.17 -12.19 10.37
C LEU A 217 6.23 -13.25 10.68
N SER A 218 6.71 -13.99 9.70
CA SER A 218 7.66 -15.09 9.89
C SER A 218 7.01 -16.30 10.61
N PRO A 219 7.71 -17.42 10.80
CA PRO A 219 7.13 -18.66 11.34
C PRO A 219 6.94 -18.60 12.87
N GLN A 220 6.31 -17.54 13.41
CA GLN A 220 6.16 -17.34 14.85
C GLN A 220 5.42 -18.49 15.55
N ALA A 221 4.35 -18.98 14.93
CA ALA A 221 3.57 -20.09 15.47
C ALA A 221 4.38 -21.39 15.57
N ALA A 222 5.16 -21.70 14.53
CA ALA A 222 6.04 -22.88 14.53
C ALA A 222 7.17 -22.74 15.59
N ASN A 223 7.78 -21.57 15.67
CA ASN A 223 8.83 -21.29 16.65
C ASN A 223 8.30 -21.40 18.10
N TYR A 224 7.11 -20.87 18.35
CA TYR A 224 6.47 -20.99 19.67
C TYR A 224 6.17 -22.46 20.01
N ARG A 225 5.60 -23.22 19.07
CA ARG A 225 5.32 -24.65 19.27
C ARG A 225 6.59 -25.45 19.57
N LEU A 226 7.70 -25.12 18.89
CA LEU A 226 8.98 -25.81 19.07
C LEU A 226 9.66 -25.48 20.41
N THR A 227 9.58 -24.21 20.84
CA THR A 227 10.41 -23.69 21.95
C THR A 227 9.64 -23.33 23.20
N GLY A 228 8.33 -23.15 23.12
CA GLY A 228 7.49 -22.55 24.18
C GLY A 228 7.79 -21.07 24.47
N LYS A 229 8.64 -20.42 23.65
CA LYS A 229 9.08 -19.05 23.89
C LYS A 229 8.37 -18.07 22.95
N VAL A 230 7.82 -17.01 23.55
CA VAL A 230 7.30 -15.86 22.80
C VAL A 230 8.45 -15.00 22.32
N LYS A 231 8.41 -14.57 21.05
CA LYS A 231 9.41 -13.64 20.50
C LYS A 231 9.34 -12.30 21.24
N PRO A 232 10.43 -11.82 21.85
CA PRO A 232 10.42 -10.53 22.53
C PRO A 232 10.44 -9.35 21.54
N ARG A 233 10.04 -8.19 22.03
CA ARG A 233 10.35 -6.92 21.36
C ARG A 233 11.83 -6.58 21.59
N THR A 234 12.54 -6.26 20.54
CA THR A 234 13.99 -6.01 20.57
C THR A 234 14.41 -4.69 19.95
N GLY A 235 13.44 -3.77 19.76
CA GLY A 235 13.71 -2.53 19.02
C GLY A 235 14.11 -2.82 17.57
N SER A 236 15.21 -2.24 17.15
CA SER A 236 15.76 -2.44 15.79
C SER A 236 16.62 -3.70 15.65
N ARG A 237 16.88 -4.44 16.74
CA ARG A 237 17.66 -5.68 16.71
C ARG A 237 16.88 -6.85 16.09
N SER A 238 17.63 -7.81 15.55
CA SER A 238 17.08 -9.11 15.14
C SER A 238 17.31 -10.14 16.26
N THR A 239 16.36 -11.06 16.42
CA THR A 239 16.55 -12.27 17.23
C THR A 239 17.27 -13.40 16.49
N ASN A 240 17.53 -13.23 15.20
CA ASN A 240 18.08 -14.27 14.32
C ASN A 240 19.53 -13.99 13.90
N SER A 241 19.96 -12.73 13.91
CA SER A 241 21.31 -12.34 13.47
C SER A 241 21.82 -11.09 14.18
N ALA A 242 23.14 -11.06 14.43
CA ALA A 242 23.85 -9.93 14.98
C ALA A 242 25.26 -9.79 14.32
N PRO A 243 25.73 -8.53 14.11
CA PRO A 243 25.05 -7.27 14.43
C PRO A 243 23.98 -6.89 13.43
N ARG A 244 22.85 -6.42 13.92
CA ARG A 244 21.80 -5.76 13.17
C ARG A 244 21.09 -4.78 14.09
N ASN A 245 21.25 -3.48 13.86
CA ASN A 245 20.61 -2.44 14.67
C ASN A 245 20.58 -1.09 13.94
N ALA A 246 19.92 -0.10 14.56
CA ALA A 246 20.01 1.31 14.22
C ALA A 246 20.96 2.00 15.20
N TYR A 247 21.86 2.85 14.70
CA TYR A 247 22.86 3.54 15.52
C TYR A 247 22.79 5.05 15.29
N ARG A 248 22.95 5.81 16.36
CA ARG A 248 22.94 7.27 16.32
C ARG A 248 24.33 7.79 15.92
N CYS A 249 24.34 8.73 14.96
CA CYS A 249 25.52 9.45 14.49
C CYS A 249 25.77 10.73 15.30
N SER A 250 26.96 11.33 15.12
CA SER A 250 27.35 12.56 15.86
C SER A 250 26.48 13.78 15.53
N ASP A 251 25.90 13.81 14.34
CA ASP A 251 25.00 14.88 13.86
C ASP A 251 23.52 14.69 14.28
N GLY A 252 23.25 13.65 15.06
CA GLY A 252 21.91 13.35 15.56
C GLY A 252 21.06 12.48 14.62
N HIS A 253 21.45 12.27 13.38
CA HIS A 253 20.85 11.32 12.46
C HIS A 253 21.17 9.87 12.81
N TYR A 254 20.58 8.92 12.09
CA TYR A 254 20.75 7.50 12.33
C TYR A 254 21.16 6.75 11.07
N VAL A 255 21.89 5.66 11.29
CA VAL A 255 22.17 4.67 10.23
C VAL A 255 21.63 3.31 10.67
N SER A 256 21.21 2.49 9.71
CA SER A 256 20.86 1.09 9.86
C SER A 256 22.03 0.21 9.39
N LEU A 257 22.42 -0.77 10.18
CA LEU A 257 23.52 -1.68 9.88
C LEU A 257 23.05 -3.13 9.92
N SER A 258 23.49 -3.94 8.95
CA SER A 258 23.20 -5.37 8.87
C SER A 258 24.46 -6.18 8.58
N GLY A 259 25.13 -6.64 9.64
CA GLY A 259 26.23 -7.61 9.57
C GLY A 259 25.78 -9.06 9.71
N SER A 260 24.66 -9.44 9.09
CA SER A 260 23.91 -10.67 9.37
C SER A 260 24.61 -11.96 9.00
N ILE A 261 25.56 -11.95 8.06
CA ILE A 261 26.35 -13.12 7.67
C ILE A 261 27.75 -13.04 8.27
N GLN A 262 28.38 -14.19 8.51
CA GLN A 262 29.66 -14.29 9.19
C GLN A 262 30.75 -13.39 8.55
N LYS A 263 30.94 -13.47 7.24
CA LYS A 263 31.91 -12.64 6.51
C LYS A 263 31.66 -11.14 6.68
N MET A 264 30.40 -10.73 6.76
CA MET A 264 30.05 -9.31 6.93
C MET A 264 30.39 -8.82 8.34
N ALA A 265 30.11 -9.64 9.38
CA ALA A 265 30.49 -9.32 10.75
C ALA A 265 32.02 -9.19 10.90
N GLU A 266 32.77 -10.13 10.33
CA GLU A 266 34.25 -10.09 10.36
C GLU A 266 34.80 -8.86 9.60
N ARG A 267 34.21 -8.51 8.44
CA ARG A 267 34.57 -7.33 7.67
C ARG A 267 34.30 -6.05 8.47
N LEU A 268 33.14 -5.97 9.13
CA LEU A 268 32.80 -4.87 10.01
C LEU A 268 33.84 -4.72 11.14
N PHE A 269 34.20 -5.81 11.83
CA PHE A 269 35.19 -5.75 12.91
C PHE A 269 36.54 -5.22 12.44
N ARG A 270 37.03 -5.68 11.30
CA ARG A 270 38.26 -5.16 10.72
C ARG A 270 38.13 -3.69 10.31
N ALA A 271 37.01 -3.30 9.72
CA ALA A 271 36.77 -1.92 9.29
C ALA A 271 36.75 -0.93 10.46
N ILE A 272 36.12 -1.28 11.57
CA ILE A 272 36.09 -0.41 12.78
C ILE A 272 37.41 -0.44 13.59
N GLY A 273 38.47 -1.11 13.07
CA GLY A 273 39.77 -1.19 13.72
C GLY A 273 39.83 -2.16 14.91
N ARG A 274 38.90 -3.12 14.95
CA ARG A 274 38.80 -4.13 16.03
C ARG A 274 38.92 -5.56 15.49
N PRO A 275 40.01 -5.91 14.75
CA PRO A 275 40.16 -7.23 14.14
C PRO A 275 40.15 -8.38 15.16
N GLU A 276 40.55 -8.12 16.40
CA GLU A 276 40.58 -9.12 17.52
C GLU A 276 39.16 -9.65 17.82
N LEU A 277 38.10 -8.93 17.51
CA LEU A 277 36.72 -9.38 17.73
C LEU A 277 36.33 -10.58 16.85
N VAL A 278 37.09 -10.85 15.78
CA VAL A 278 36.88 -12.02 14.91
C VAL A 278 37.09 -13.33 15.68
N ASP A 279 38.08 -13.37 16.53
CA ASP A 279 38.45 -14.56 17.33
C ASP A 279 37.93 -14.52 18.77
N ASP A 280 37.33 -13.40 19.18
CA ASP A 280 36.76 -13.23 20.52
C ASP A 280 35.60 -14.24 20.74
N PRO A 281 35.66 -15.09 21.78
CA PRO A 281 34.63 -16.07 22.07
C PRO A 281 33.20 -15.49 22.17
N ARG A 282 33.10 -14.20 22.55
CA ARG A 282 31.80 -13.50 22.66
C ARG A 282 31.17 -13.17 21.28
N PHE A 283 31.99 -13.04 20.22
CA PHE A 283 31.55 -12.53 18.94
C PHE A 283 31.87 -13.42 17.73
N ARG A 284 32.58 -14.52 17.97
CA ARG A 284 33.10 -15.44 16.93
C ARG A 284 32.00 -16.03 16.05
N THR A 285 30.90 -16.46 16.66
CA THR A 285 29.75 -17.01 15.90
C THR A 285 28.52 -16.12 16.01
N ASN A 286 27.54 -16.30 15.11
CA ASN A 286 26.28 -15.57 15.18
C ASN A 286 25.56 -15.81 16.54
N SER A 287 25.57 -17.04 17.03
CA SER A 287 24.95 -17.37 18.32
C SER A 287 25.65 -16.68 19.49
N ASP A 288 26.99 -16.53 19.44
CA ASP A 288 27.73 -15.81 20.43
C ASP A 288 27.41 -14.32 20.40
N ARG A 289 27.38 -13.72 19.20
CA ARG A 289 27.00 -12.32 19.01
C ARG A 289 25.58 -12.00 19.48
N LEU A 290 24.64 -12.91 19.28
CA LEU A 290 23.27 -12.74 19.80
C LEU A 290 23.20 -12.73 21.32
N ARG A 291 24.04 -13.54 22.00
CA ARG A 291 24.13 -13.57 23.46
C ARG A 291 24.79 -12.33 24.04
N HIS A 292 25.72 -11.74 23.32
CA HIS A 292 26.49 -10.56 23.70
C HIS A 292 26.13 -9.32 22.87
N ALA A 293 24.86 -9.23 22.44
CA ALA A 293 24.42 -8.17 21.51
C ALA A 293 24.56 -6.76 22.12
N ASP A 294 24.36 -6.59 23.42
CA ASP A 294 24.51 -5.29 24.10
C ASP A 294 25.97 -4.79 24.07
N GLU A 295 26.93 -5.67 24.33
CA GLU A 295 28.35 -5.35 24.29
C GLU A 295 28.78 -5.03 22.84
N LEU A 296 28.34 -5.83 21.88
CA LEU A 296 28.66 -5.63 20.49
C LEU A 296 28.08 -4.30 19.94
N ASP A 297 26.83 -4.01 20.29
CA ASP A 297 26.20 -2.76 19.89
C ASP A 297 26.85 -1.53 20.53
N ALA A 298 27.36 -1.63 21.75
CA ALA A 298 28.12 -0.56 22.41
C ALA A 298 29.41 -0.24 21.60
N ILE A 299 30.18 -1.28 21.24
CA ILE A 299 31.42 -1.13 20.43
C ILE A 299 31.14 -0.48 19.08
N ILE A 300 30.12 -0.97 18.36
CA ILE A 300 29.74 -0.44 17.04
C ILE A 300 29.18 0.98 17.18
N GLY A 301 28.34 1.20 18.20
CA GLY A 301 27.72 2.49 18.46
C GLY A 301 28.71 3.59 18.81
N GLU A 302 29.78 3.28 19.55
CA GLU A 302 30.88 4.20 19.83
C GLU A 302 31.59 4.64 18.52
N PHE A 303 31.91 3.68 17.67
CA PHE A 303 32.55 3.98 16.38
C PHE A 303 31.67 4.85 15.47
N ILE A 304 30.38 4.52 15.36
CA ILE A 304 29.41 5.24 14.53
C ILE A 304 29.11 6.63 15.11
N GLY A 305 28.99 6.70 16.44
CA GLY A 305 28.66 7.95 17.16
C GLY A 305 29.75 9.03 17.06
N ALA A 306 30.98 8.67 16.69
CA ALA A 306 32.06 9.60 16.44
C ALA A 306 32.03 10.28 15.06
N ARG A 307 31.08 9.92 14.18
CA ARG A 307 30.99 10.37 12.77
C ARG A 307 29.59 10.83 12.43
N THR A 308 29.47 11.72 11.44
CA THR A 308 28.18 12.09 10.87
C THR A 308 27.57 10.93 10.08
N GLN A 309 26.27 11.03 9.73
CA GLN A 309 25.58 10.03 8.92
C GLN A 309 26.32 9.81 7.59
N ASP A 310 26.61 10.86 6.85
CA ASP A 310 27.31 10.79 5.54
C ASP A 310 28.70 10.19 5.66
N GLN A 311 29.45 10.58 6.70
CA GLN A 311 30.78 10.00 6.97
C GLN A 311 30.71 8.50 7.25
N ASN A 312 29.73 8.05 8.01
CA ASN A 312 29.53 6.63 8.28
C ASN A 312 29.15 5.86 7.01
N VAL A 313 28.22 6.38 6.22
CA VAL A 313 27.79 5.74 4.95
C VAL A 313 29.00 5.60 4.03
N ALA A 314 29.70 6.68 3.74
CA ALA A 314 30.88 6.66 2.86
C ALA A 314 31.98 5.73 3.34
N PHE A 315 32.28 5.71 4.66
CA PHE A 315 33.28 4.84 5.25
C PHE A 315 32.93 3.36 5.09
N PHE A 316 31.72 2.98 5.43
CA PHE A 316 31.31 1.57 5.38
C PHE A 316 31.03 1.07 3.96
N GLU A 317 30.63 1.94 3.03
CA GLU A 317 30.58 1.61 1.60
C GLU A 317 31.96 1.22 1.06
N GLN A 318 33.01 2.01 1.36
CA GLN A 318 34.40 1.69 0.98
C GLN A 318 34.88 0.38 1.63
N ALA A 319 34.42 0.08 2.83
CA ALA A 319 34.72 -1.17 3.52
C ALA A 319 33.83 -2.34 3.07
N GLU A 320 32.91 -2.13 2.14
CA GLU A 320 31.91 -3.09 1.66
C GLU A 320 31.10 -3.71 2.82
N VAL A 321 30.76 -2.94 3.83
CA VAL A 321 29.88 -3.30 4.94
C VAL A 321 28.48 -2.79 4.66
N THR A 322 27.47 -3.63 4.88
CA THR A 322 26.08 -3.27 4.62
C THR A 322 25.55 -2.29 5.67
N ILE A 323 25.50 -1.04 5.30
CA ILE A 323 24.98 0.07 6.08
C ILE A 323 24.13 0.96 5.17
N GLY A 324 23.19 1.70 5.75
CA GLY A 324 22.43 2.71 5.03
C GLY A 324 21.90 3.78 5.99
N PRO A 325 21.64 4.99 5.50
CA PRO A 325 21.04 6.04 6.29
C PRO A 325 19.60 5.69 6.64
N ILE A 326 19.12 6.18 7.78
CA ILE A 326 17.69 6.21 8.10
C ILE A 326 17.22 7.60 7.73
N TYR A 327 16.56 7.70 6.58
CA TYR A 327 16.11 8.96 5.98
C TYR A 327 14.78 9.44 6.55
N ASP A 328 14.66 10.74 6.70
CA ASP A 328 13.38 11.44 6.76
C ASP A 328 12.86 11.77 5.35
N THR A 329 11.65 12.38 5.27
CA THR A 329 11.03 12.71 3.98
C THR A 329 11.85 13.69 3.13
N PRO A 330 12.38 14.81 3.67
CA PRO A 330 13.29 15.69 2.93
C PRO A 330 14.54 14.98 2.38
N GLN A 331 15.15 14.11 3.18
CA GLN A 331 16.35 13.37 2.77
C GLN A 331 16.05 12.38 1.63
N ILE A 332 14.96 11.60 1.73
CA ILE A 332 14.60 10.64 0.67
C ILE A 332 14.24 11.35 -0.64
N MET A 333 13.59 12.52 -0.57
CA MET A 333 13.27 13.32 -1.75
C MET A 333 14.50 13.96 -2.41
N ALA A 334 15.61 14.13 -1.69
CA ALA A 334 16.86 14.68 -2.18
C ALA A 334 17.89 13.62 -2.59
N ASP A 335 17.61 12.35 -2.30
CA ASP A 335 18.56 11.25 -2.55
C ASP A 335 18.77 11.01 -4.05
N PRO A 336 20.03 10.99 -4.54
CA PRO A 336 20.32 10.80 -5.96
C PRO A 336 19.80 9.48 -6.55
N HIS A 337 19.79 8.41 -5.76
CA HIS A 337 19.28 7.11 -6.21
C HIS A 337 17.75 7.14 -6.37
N VAL A 338 17.06 7.77 -5.43
CA VAL A 338 15.60 7.96 -5.48
C VAL A 338 15.21 8.79 -6.69
N ILE A 339 15.95 9.90 -6.96
CA ILE A 339 15.73 10.78 -8.09
C ILE A 339 16.02 10.03 -9.41
N THR A 340 17.21 9.44 -9.55
CA THR A 340 17.62 8.75 -10.79
C THR A 340 16.70 7.56 -11.10
N ARG A 341 16.23 6.85 -10.09
CA ARG A 341 15.26 5.76 -10.28
C ARG A 341 13.82 6.24 -10.39
N GLU A 342 13.58 7.53 -10.25
CA GLU A 342 12.22 8.08 -10.26
C GLU A 342 11.28 7.30 -9.31
N LEU A 343 11.77 7.00 -8.09
CA LEU A 343 10.92 6.39 -7.08
C LEU A 343 9.77 7.33 -6.71
N ILE A 344 10.07 8.63 -6.68
CA ILE A 344 9.15 9.73 -6.52
C ILE A 344 9.28 10.61 -7.75
N ALA A 345 8.16 10.99 -8.36
CA ALA A 345 8.10 11.92 -9.48
C ALA A 345 7.01 12.97 -9.25
N ASP A 346 7.21 14.16 -9.80
CA ASP A 346 6.26 15.28 -9.74
C ASP A 346 5.28 15.20 -10.91
N TYR A 347 3.99 15.24 -10.60
CA TYR A 347 2.91 15.27 -11.60
C TYR A 347 2.10 16.57 -11.48
N PRO A 348 1.58 17.10 -12.59
CA PRO A 348 0.75 18.30 -12.56
C PRO A 348 -0.46 18.13 -11.65
N ASP A 349 -0.69 19.07 -10.76
CA ASP A 349 -1.83 19.05 -9.83
C ASP A 349 -2.44 20.45 -9.65
N PRO A 350 -3.76 20.60 -9.77
CA PRO A 350 -4.40 21.91 -9.73
C PRO A 350 -4.35 22.60 -8.35
N ASP A 351 -4.23 21.83 -7.26
CA ASP A 351 -4.23 22.39 -5.91
C ASP A 351 -2.78 22.65 -5.42
N MET A 352 -1.79 21.86 -5.84
CA MET A 352 -0.40 21.92 -5.41
C MET A 352 0.56 22.48 -6.46
N GLY A 353 0.12 22.61 -7.72
CA GLY A 353 0.99 22.87 -8.88
C GLY A 353 1.73 21.63 -9.31
N GLN A 354 2.50 21.03 -8.43
CA GLN A 354 3.16 19.73 -8.60
C GLN A 354 2.84 18.83 -7.40
N LEU A 355 2.47 17.59 -7.68
CA LEU A 355 2.18 16.56 -6.69
C LEU A 355 3.29 15.50 -6.75
N PRO A 356 4.19 15.46 -5.77
CA PRO A 356 5.14 14.36 -5.65
C PRO A 356 4.42 13.10 -5.20
N MET A 357 4.53 12.03 -5.99
CA MET A 357 3.97 10.73 -5.65
C MET A 357 4.88 9.59 -6.12
N HIS A 358 4.75 8.44 -5.47
CA HIS A 358 5.48 7.26 -5.89
C HIS A 358 5.12 6.88 -7.33
N HIS A 359 6.12 6.47 -8.08
CA HIS A 359 5.91 5.99 -9.46
C HIS A 359 5.33 4.57 -9.46
N VAL A 360 5.07 4.02 -10.65
CA VAL A 360 4.50 2.67 -10.77
C VAL A 360 5.48 1.60 -10.28
N VAL A 361 4.97 0.66 -9.49
CA VAL A 361 5.71 -0.47 -8.91
C VAL A 361 4.90 -1.76 -9.13
N PRO A 362 5.53 -2.89 -9.60
CA PRO A 362 6.92 -3.04 -10.05
C PRO A 362 7.18 -2.45 -11.45
N ARG A 363 8.45 -2.39 -11.85
CA ARG A 363 8.84 -1.96 -13.20
C ARG A 363 8.98 -3.17 -14.12
N LEU A 364 8.10 -3.27 -15.10
CA LEU A 364 8.16 -4.31 -16.13
C LEU A 364 8.95 -3.80 -17.33
N SER A 365 9.89 -4.59 -17.85
CA SER A 365 10.79 -4.16 -18.92
C SER A 365 10.12 -4.03 -20.28
N GLN A 366 9.11 -4.85 -20.56
CA GLN A 366 8.41 -4.87 -21.85
C GLN A 366 7.05 -4.15 -21.81
N THR A 367 6.37 -4.22 -20.67
CA THR A 367 5.03 -3.67 -20.48
C THR A 367 4.99 -2.80 -19.20
N PRO A 368 5.77 -1.69 -19.18
CA PRO A 368 5.80 -0.83 -18.01
C PRO A 368 4.42 -0.23 -17.75
N GLY A 369 4.06 -0.17 -16.47
CA GLY A 369 2.86 0.55 -16.07
C GLY A 369 3.01 2.06 -16.23
N ALA A 370 1.90 2.79 -16.19
CA ALA A 370 1.86 4.23 -16.39
C ALA A 370 0.85 4.93 -15.48
N ILE A 371 1.11 6.17 -15.14
CA ILE A 371 0.14 7.05 -14.52
C ILE A 371 -0.53 7.84 -15.64
N ARG A 372 -1.73 7.40 -16.03
CA ARG A 372 -2.44 7.89 -17.21
C ARG A 372 -3.31 9.09 -16.90
N THR A 373 -3.93 9.10 -15.74
CA THR A 373 -4.85 10.16 -15.33
C THR A 373 -4.67 10.51 -13.85
N PRO A 374 -4.93 11.77 -13.47
CA PRO A 374 -5.01 12.13 -12.05
C PRO A 374 -6.21 11.44 -11.39
N ALA A 375 -6.23 11.48 -10.06
CA ALA A 375 -7.40 11.03 -9.30
C ALA A 375 -8.64 11.85 -9.68
N PRO A 376 -9.80 11.20 -9.89
CA PRO A 376 -10.99 11.89 -10.37
C PRO A 376 -11.66 12.72 -9.27
N ALA A 377 -12.38 13.77 -9.67
CA ALA A 377 -13.38 14.42 -8.82
C ALA A 377 -14.57 13.48 -8.59
N LEU A 378 -15.31 13.70 -7.50
CA LEU A 378 -16.50 12.90 -7.18
C LEU A 378 -17.52 12.96 -8.31
N GLY A 379 -17.92 11.78 -8.81
CA GLY A 379 -18.91 11.64 -9.88
C GLY A 379 -18.44 12.14 -11.24
N GLN A 380 -17.17 12.42 -11.43
CA GLN A 380 -16.63 12.99 -12.68
C GLN A 380 -17.03 12.20 -13.94
N HIS A 381 -17.20 10.89 -13.81
CA HIS A 381 -17.47 10.00 -14.94
C HIS A 381 -18.91 9.46 -14.94
N ASN A 382 -19.80 10.04 -14.11
CA ASN A 382 -21.20 9.61 -14.04
C ASN A 382 -21.86 9.56 -15.44
N ARG A 383 -21.76 10.64 -16.20
CA ARG A 383 -22.43 10.73 -17.52
C ARG A 383 -21.90 9.69 -18.52
N GLU A 384 -20.59 9.54 -18.59
CA GLU A 384 -19.93 8.56 -19.44
C GLU A 384 -20.42 7.15 -19.12
N LEU A 385 -20.31 6.74 -17.85
CA LEU A 385 -20.62 5.39 -17.41
C LEU A 385 -22.12 5.05 -17.46
N LEU A 386 -22.99 6.03 -17.24
CA LEU A 386 -24.43 5.84 -17.35
C LEU A 386 -24.87 5.73 -18.82
N ASN A 387 -24.25 6.49 -19.72
CA ASN A 387 -24.51 6.35 -21.15
C ASN A 387 -24.10 4.97 -21.68
N GLU A 388 -23.01 4.38 -21.20
CA GLU A 388 -22.57 3.02 -21.60
C GLU A 388 -23.66 1.95 -21.33
N ILE A 389 -24.48 2.15 -20.30
CA ILE A 389 -25.57 1.22 -19.93
C ILE A 389 -26.97 1.69 -20.41
N GLY A 390 -27.00 2.63 -21.33
CA GLY A 390 -28.22 3.10 -21.98
C GLY A 390 -29.07 4.11 -21.19
N ILE A 391 -28.44 4.77 -20.16
CA ILE A 391 -29.10 5.85 -19.41
C ILE A 391 -28.70 7.19 -20.05
N GLY A 392 -29.54 7.72 -20.94
CA GLY A 392 -29.34 9.01 -21.61
C GLY A 392 -29.67 10.21 -20.71
N ASP A 393 -29.73 11.40 -21.33
CA ASP A 393 -29.82 12.68 -20.60
C ASP A 393 -31.05 12.80 -19.71
N ASP A 394 -32.22 12.32 -20.14
CA ASP A 394 -33.46 12.37 -19.33
C ASP A 394 -33.32 11.47 -18.08
N GLY A 395 -32.78 10.26 -18.24
CA GLY A 395 -32.53 9.35 -17.16
C GLY A 395 -31.47 9.89 -16.19
N TYR A 396 -30.42 10.52 -16.71
CA TYR A 396 -29.40 11.19 -15.92
C TYR A 396 -30.00 12.32 -15.10
N ALA A 397 -30.82 13.19 -15.69
CA ALA A 397 -31.47 14.29 -14.98
C ALA A 397 -32.36 13.78 -13.84
N ALA A 398 -33.18 12.74 -14.12
CA ALA A 398 -34.03 12.12 -13.10
C ALA A 398 -33.27 11.50 -11.94
N LEU A 399 -32.14 10.84 -12.20
CA LEU A 399 -31.26 10.29 -11.14
C LEU A 399 -30.62 11.37 -10.29
N ARG A 400 -30.23 12.48 -10.91
CA ARG A 400 -29.64 13.64 -10.22
C ARG A 400 -30.66 14.36 -9.34
N GLU A 401 -31.86 14.64 -9.87
CA GLU A 401 -32.97 15.26 -9.12
C GLU A 401 -33.35 14.43 -7.89
N ALA A 402 -33.34 13.11 -8.04
CA ALA A 402 -33.61 12.19 -6.95
C ALA A 402 -32.42 11.93 -6.00
N ASN A 403 -31.31 12.60 -6.18
CA ASN A 403 -30.06 12.41 -5.41
C ASN A 403 -29.52 10.97 -5.40
N VAL A 404 -29.81 10.19 -6.44
CA VAL A 404 -29.21 8.86 -6.65
C VAL A 404 -27.77 8.97 -7.07
N ILE A 405 -27.46 9.99 -7.89
CA ILE A 405 -26.13 10.39 -8.33
C ILE A 405 -25.82 11.79 -7.86
N CYS A 406 -24.53 12.09 -7.65
CA CYS A 406 -24.06 13.44 -7.40
C CYS A 406 -22.72 13.68 -8.11
N GLU A 407 -22.36 14.92 -8.26
CA GLU A 407 -21.09 15.39 -8.81
C GLU A 407 -20.48 16.43 -7.86
N ALA A 408 -19.17 16.46 -7.78
CA ALA A 408 -18.49 17.60 -7.15
C ALA A 408 -18.87 18.87 -7.93
N PRO A 409 -19.09 20.00 -7.24
CA PRO A 409 -19.26 21.27 -7.92
C PRO A 409 -18.05 21.52 -8.82
N ASN A 410 -18.34 21.94 -10.06
CA ASN A 410 -17.31 22.21 -11.07
C ASN A 410 -16.37 23.29 -10.49
N LYS A 411 -15.16 22.91 -10.06
CA LYS A 411 -14.14 23.87 -9.66
C LYS A 411 -13.82 24.67 -10.93
N ALA A 412 -14.24 25.94 -11.00
CA ALA A 412 -13.79 26.85 -12.07
C ALA A 412 -12.26 26.78 -12.12
N ALA A 413 -11.71 26.73 -13.35
CA ALA A 413 -10.27 26.70 -13.54
C ALA A 413 -9.61 27.81 -12.69
N PRO A 414 -8.56 27.52 -11.96
CA PRO A 414 -7.91 28.51 -11.10
C PRO A 414 -7.52 29.71 -11.97
N ALA A 415 -7.98 30.89 -11.58
CA ALA A 415 -7.56 32.15 -12.19
C ALA A 415 -6.02 32.16 -12.15
N LYS A 416 -5.39 32.34 -13.33
CA LYS A 416 -3.93 32.49 -13.42
C LYS A 416 -3.48 33.50 -12.36
N ARG A 417 -2.76 33.06 -11.36
CA ARG A 417 -2.09 33.97 -10.43
C ARG A 417 -1.18 34.85 -11.29
N GLN A 418 -1.58 36.12 -11.43
CA GLN A 418 -0.69 37.12 -11.99
C GLN A 418 0.55 37.17 -11.10
N SER A 419 1.69 36.81 -11.66
CA SER A 419 2.99 37.02 -11.06
C SER A 419 3.15 38.52 -10.84
N SER A 420 2.92 38.98 -9.63
CA SER A 420 3.45 40.27 -9.20
C SER A 420 4.95 40.11 -9.00
N LEU A 421 5.69 40.77 -9.86
CA LEU A 421 7.14 41.05 -9.81
C LEU A 421 7.55 41.61 -8.45
#